data_c997394df83b08fc3155195234ea83b7
#
_entry.id   c997394df83b08fc3155195234ea83b7
#
_cell.length_a   1.000
_cell.length_b   1.000
_cell.length_c   1.000
_cell.angle_alpha   90.00
_cell.angle_beta   90.00
_cell.angle_gamma   90.00
#
_symmetry.space_group_name_H-M   'P 1'
#
loop_
_entity.id
_entity.type
_entity.pdbx_description
1 polymer ?
#
loop_
_entity_poly.entity_id
_entity_poly.type
_entity_poly.pdbx_seq_one_letter_code
_entity_poly.pdbx_strand_id
1 'polypeptide(L)'
;MEQNKFTWCVPKELGIPADSLRLRVDFFHQSTTLTSFDGDTVTTRQVDAMDIAHALSRELAVGTGLLPENTLWWLNSRDGQVYAIYVEPKVRKVTLQDDLDKPPQRFEIPLPGFVFLCSPCKAPWVVAVTKRPTKATDIIYHAPLLNIFRNGRSCPGSNKYPERVQDIVESFFVSFFSSTADLQGRSKKYPKNVTQLWKFLDGKEEFPMDDLEPFGTLGDLMKFGTEEDE
;
A
#
# COMPACT_ATOMS: atom_id res chain seq x y z
N MET A 1 6.86 5.80 -24.95
CA MET A 1 7.60 5.15 -23.86
C MET A 1 8.72 6.09 -23.47
N GLU A 2 8.50 6.94 -22.46
CA GLU A 2 9.56 7.75 -21.88
C GLU A 2 10.30 6.90 -20.86
N GLN A 3 11.58 6.62 -21.15
CA GLN A 3 12.48 6.01 -20.20
C GLN A 3 12.67 6.96 -19.02
N ASN A 4 12.18 6.60 -17.84
CA ASN A 4 12.54 7.25 -16.58
C ASN A 4 14.05 7.11 -16.38
N LYS A 5 14.80 8.14 -16.77
CA LYS A 5 16.22 8.27 -16.44
C LYS A 5 16.34 8.59 -14.95
N PHE A 6 16.72 7.61 -14.15
CA PHE A 6 17.23 7.89 -12.81
C PHE A 6 18.47 8.74 -12.93
N THR A 7 18.40 10.00 -12.54
CA THR A 7 19.56 10.89 -12.45
C THR A 7 20.05 10.84 -11.02
N TRP A 8 21.11 10.09 -10.78
CA TRP A 8 21.84 10.15 -9.51
C TRP A 8 22.59 11.47 -9.46
N CYS A 9 22.17 12.38 -8.60
CA CYS A 9 22.97 13.54 -8.26
C CYS A 9 24.06 13.09 -7.28
N VAL A 10 25.22 12.74 -7.79
CA VAL A 10 26.42 12.63 -6.97
C VAL A 10 26.84 14.08 -6.63
N PRO A 11 26.93 14.46 -5.34
CA PRO A 11 27.44 15.77 -4.98
C PRO A 11 28.82 15.94 -5.57
N LYS A 12 29.05 17.02 -6.31
CA LYS A 12 30.34 17.33 -6.97
C LYS A 12 31.50 17.53 -6.00
N GLU A 13 31.26 17.52 -4.71
CA GLU A 13 32.24 17.90 -3.66
C GLU A 13 32.48 16.79 -2.62
N LEU A 14 32.36 15.51 -2.98
CA LEU A 14 32.77 14.48 -2.03
C LEU A 14 34.29 14.34 -1.87
N GLY A 15 35.14 15.19 -2.46
CA GLY A 15 36.59 15.24 -2.20
C GLY A 15 37.34 13.89 -2.13
N ILE A 16 36.68 12.81 -2.55
CA ILE A 16 37.23 11.45 -2.54
C ILE A 16 38.04 11.28 -3.81
N PRO A 17 39.36 11.09 -3.73
CA PRO A 17 40.18 10.84 -4.90
C PRO A 17 39.67 9.65 -5.69
N ALA A 18 39.67 9.73 -7.02
CA ALA A 18 39.22 8.63 -7.89
C ALA A 18 40.02 7.34 -7.69
N ASP A 19 41.25 7.47 -7.23
CA ASP A 19 42.17 6.37 -6.89
C ASP A 19 41.83 5.65 -5.57
N SER A 20 40.87 6.16 -4.80
CA SER A 20 40.38 5.51 -3.59
C SER A 20 39.11 4.63 -3.80
N LEU A 21 38.64 4.50 -5.05
CA LEU A 21 37.50 3.65 -5.35
C LEU A 21 37.86 2.18 -5.11
N ARG A 22 37.16 1.53 -4.17
CA ARG A 22 37.38 0.14 -3.81
C ARG A 22 36.36 -0.82 -4.39
N LEU A 23 35.13 -0.35 -4.57
CA LEU A 23 34.02 -1.16 -5.04
C LEU A 23 33.14 -0.36 -6.00
N ARG A 24 32.66 -1.02 -7.05
CA ARG A 24 31.64 -0.52 -7.96
C ARG A 24 30.56 -1.58 -8.17
N VAL A 25 29.29 -1.18 -8.09
CA VAL A 25 28.15 -2.02 -8.41
C VAL A 25 27.48 -1.49 -9.67
N ASP A 26 27.34 -2.35 -10.67
CA ASP A 26 26.64 -2.04 -11.91
C ASP A 26 25.37 -2.88 -12.00
N PHE A 27 24.21 -2.24 -12.16
CA PHE A 27 22.91 -2.89 -12.35
C PHE A 27 22.57 -2.92 -13.83
N PHE A 28 22.41 -4.12 -14.36
CA PHE A 28 21.95 -4.37 -15.73
C PHE A 28 20.49 -4.87 -15.68
N HIS A 29 19.84 -4.95 -16.83
CA HIS A 29 18.45 -5.40 -16.92
C HIS A 29 18.21 -6.80 -16.35
N GLN A 30 19.18 -7.73 -16.51
CA GLN A 30 19.05 -9.12 -16.07
C GLN A 30 20.17 -9.58 -15.12
N SER A 31 21.07 -8.70 -14.70
CA SER A 31 22.20 -9.06 -13.84
C SER A 31 22.72 -7.87 -13.06
N THR A 32 23.37 -8.16 -11.94
CA THR A 32 24.12 -7.18 -11.16
C THR A 32 25.57 -7.64 -11.08
N THR A 33 26.52 -6.73 -11.28
CA THR A 33 27.93 -7.05 -11.13
C THR A 33 28.58 -6.21 -10.05
N LEU A 34 29.48 -6.81 -9.30
CA LEU A 34 30.35 -6.17 -8.32
C LEU A 34 31.78 -6.18 -8.83
N THR A 35 32.36 -4.99 -9.00
CA THR A 35 33.77 -4.83 -9.36
C THR A 35 34.54 -4.34 -8.13
N SER A 36 35.56 -5.09 -7.73
CA SER A 36 36.48 -4.70 -6.66
C SER A 36 37.82 -4.23 -7.25
N PHE A 37 38.40 -3.21 -6.63
CA PHE A 37 39.68 -2.61 -6.98
C PHE A 37 40.62 -2.78 -5.77
N ASP A 38 41.69 -3.56 -5.96
CA ASP A 38 42.70 -3.82 -4.94
C ASP A 38 44.09 -3.59 -5.56
N GLY A 39 44.60 -2.37 -5.38
CA GLY A 39 45.78 -1.89 -6.08
C GLY A 39 45.59 -1.98 -7.61
N ASP A 40 46.50 -2.65 -8.30
CA ASP A 40 46.43 -2.88 -9.75
C ASP A 40 45.50 -4.04 -10.18
N THR A 41 44.92 -4.74 -9.22
CA THR A 41 44.02 -5.88 -9.49
C THR A 41 42.58 -5.44 -9.55
N VAL A 42 41.92 -5.70 -10.68
CA VAL A 42 40.49 -5.43 -10.87
C VAL A 42 39.76 -6.77 -11.04
N THR A 43 38.80 -7.05 -10.16
CA THR A 43 37.99 -8.27 -10.22
C THR A 43 36.53 -7.92 -10.37
N THR A 44 35.88 -8.45 -11.39
CA THR A 44 34.44 -8.33 -11.62
C THR A 44 33.74 -9.66 -11.49
N ARG A 45 32.68 -9.72 -10.70
CA ARG A 45 31.87 -10.94 -10.56
C ARG A 45 30.40 -10.61 -10.62
N GLN A 46 29.58 -11.53 -11.08
CA GLN A 46 28.13 -11.45 -10.97
C GLN A 46 27.72 -11.70 -9.51
N VAL A 47 26.78 -10.93 -9.02
CA VAL A 47 26.24 -11.01 -7.65
C VAL A 47 24.71 -10.91 -7.70
N ASP A 48 24.06 -11.44 -6.68
CA ASP A 48 22.62 -11.19 -6.48
C ASP A 48 22.40 -9.77 -5.98
N ALA A 49 21.40 -9.09 -6.52
CA ALA A 49 21.04 -7.73 -6.07
C ALA A 49 20.64 -7.71 -4.60
N MET A 50 20.05 -8.82 -4.09
CA MET A 50 19.68 -8.95 -2.67
C MET A 50 20.91 -9.07 -1.79
N ASP A 51 21.99 -9.73 -2.24
CA ASP A 51 23.25 -9.78 -1.49
C ASP A 51 23.85 -8.38 -1.31
N ILE A 52 23.78 -7.54 -2.35
CA ILE A 52 24.20 -6.14 -2.26
C ILE A 52 23.32 -5.36 -1.28
N ALA A 53 22.00 -5.52 -1.37
CA ALA A 53 21.07 -4.86 -0.43
C ALA A 53 21.32 -5.29 1.02
N HIS A 54 21.56 -6.57 1.27
CA HIS A 54 21.90 -7.08 2.60
C HIS A 54 23.26 -6.55 3.09
N ALA A 55 24.27 -6.48 2.23
CA ALA A 55 25.57 -5.91 2.60
C ALA A 55 25.43 -4.43 2.99
N LEU A 56 24.75 -3.64 2.17
CA LEU A 56 24.48 -2.22 2.45
C LEU A 56 23.67 -2.04 3.73
N SER A 57 22.67 -2.89 4.00
CA SER A 57 21.84 -2.79 5.21
C SER A 57 22.62 -3.08 6.51
N ARG A 58 23.74 -3.79 6.43
CA ARG A 58 24.63 -4.03 7.58
C ARG A 58 25.57 -2.85 7.86
N GLU A 59 26.00 -2.17 6.81
CA GLU A 59 26.92 -1.04 6.90
C GLU A 59 26.18 0.28 7.17
N LEU A 60 24.95 0.39 6.72
CA LEU A 60 24.12 1.57 6.92
C LEU A 60 23.06 1.29 7.99
N ALA A 61 22.99 2.14 9.00
CA ALA A 61 21.90 2.12 9.96
C ALA A 61 20.59 2.57 9.26
N VAL A 62 19.96 1.64 8.51
CA VAL A 62 18.70 1.89 7.85
C VAL A 62 17.58 1.62 8.84
N GLY A 63 17.01 2.67 9.41
CA GLY A 63 15.87 2.61 10.31
C GLY A 63 14.66 3.31 9.70
N THR A 64 13.48 2.86 10.09
CA THR A 64 12.21 3.50 9.65
C THR A 64 11.83 4.69 10.50
N GLY A 65 12.54 4.94 11.62
CA GLY A 65 12.06 5.81 12.69
C GLY A 65 10.83 5.19 13.38
N LEU A 66 10.00 6.05 13.99
CA LEU A 66 8.74 5.61 14.56
C LEU A 66 7.74 5.30 13.43
N LEU A 67 7.28 4.06 13.39
CA LEU A 67 6.23 3.66 12.47
C LEU A 67 4.88 4.27 12.90
N PRO A 68 3.97 4.55 11.95
CA PRO A 68 2.59 4.87 12.27
C PRO A 68 1.97 3.83 13.20
N GLU A 69 1.07 4.27 14.09
CA GLU A 69 0.36 3.36 14.99
C GLU A 69 -0.36 2.26 14.20
N ASN A 70 -0.41 1.06 14.77
CA ASN A 70 -1.01 -0.12 14.15
C ASN A 70 -0.39 -0.56 12.81
N THR A 71 0.83 -0.16 12.50
CA THR A 71 1.57 -0.72 11.36
C THR A 71 1.79 -2.23 11.56
N LEU A 72 1.41 -3.03 10.57
CA LEU A 72 1.64 -4.47 10.53
C LEU A 72 3.00 -4.78 9.91
N TRP A 73 3.30 -4.16 8.76
CA TRP A 73 4.59 -4.19 8.09
C TRP A 73 4.77 -2.93 7.24
N TRP A 74 5.97 -2.75 6.75
CA TRP A 74 6.30 -1.77 5.73
C TRP A 74 7.21 -2.41 4.68
N LEU A 75 7.24 -1.83 3.51
CA LEU A 75 8.15 -2.22 2.44
C LEU A 75 8.62 -0.99 1.65
N ASN A 76 9.78 -1.11 1.02
CA ASN A 76 10.28 -0.16 0.04
C ASN A 76 9.99 -0.73 -1.35
N SER A 77 9.19 -0.03 -2.13
CA SER A 77 8.95 -0.32 -3.53
C SER A 77 9.67 0.68 -4.42
N ARG A 78 9.69 0.43 -5.74
CA ARG A 78 10.21 1.41 -6.71
C ARG A 78 9.48 2.75 -6.63
N ASP A 79 8.22 2.73 -6.26
CA ASP A 79 7.32 3.89 -6.15
C ASP A 79 7.37 4.58 -4.79
N GLY A 80 8.24 4.14 -3.90
CA GLY A 80 8.41 4.66 -2.55
C GLY A 80 7.97 3.70 -1.46
N GLN A 81 7.89 4.23 -0.25
CA GLN A 81 7.52 3.44 0.93
C GLN A 81 6.02 3.16 0.97
N VAL A 82 5.69 1.92 1.32
CA VAL A 82 4.32 1.45 1.56
C VAL A 82 4.22 0.96 3.00
N TYR A 83 3.17 1.37 3.69
CA TYR A 83 2.88 0.99 5.08
C TYR A 83 1.54 0.25 5.13
N ALA A 84 1.54 -0.96 5.68
CA ALA A 84 0.32 -1.70 5.96
C ALA A 84 -0.18 -1.33 7.37
N ILE A 85 -1.31 -0.65 7.44
CA ILE A 85 -1.90 -0.16 8.69
C ILE A 85 -3.18 -0.93 8.98
N TYR A 86 -3.25 -1.54 10.15
CA TYR A 86 -4.46 -2.17 10.64
C TYR A 86 -5.39 -1.12 11.25
N VAL A 87 -6.66 -1.21 10.89
CA VAL A 87 -7.74 -0.37 11.42
C VAL A 87 -8.77 -1.25 12.11
N GLU A 88 -9.05 -0.98 13.35
CA GLU A 88 -10.00 -1.76 14.16
C GLU A 88 -11.44 -1.60 13.66
N PRO A 89 -12.29 -2.64 13.88
CA PRO A 89 -13.73 -2.54 13.62
C PRO A 89 -14.33 -1.39 14.43
N LYS A 90 -15.12 -0.56 13.80
CA LYS A 90 -15.89 0.48 14.51
C LYS A 90 -17.04 1.01 13.66
N VAL A 91 -18.04 1.60 14.34
CA VAL A 91 -19.07 2.39 13.66
C VAL A 91 -18.44 3.66 13.10
N ARG A 92 -18.71 3.94 11.82
CA ARG A 92 -18.20 5.13 11.12
C ARG A 92 -19.33 5.91 10.44
N LYS A 93 -19.18 7.22 10.44
CA LYS A 93 -20.01 8.11 9.63
C LYS A 93 -19.38 8.21 8.25
N VAL A 94 -20.13 7.84 7.22
CA VAL A 94 -19.70 7.88 5.82
C VAL A 94 -20.72 8.65 4.99
N THR A 95 -20.26 9.28 3.92
CA THR A 95 -21.10 10.14 3.09
C THR A 95 -21.06 9.66 1.65
N LEU A 96 -22.22 9.32 1.08
CA LEU A 96 -22.40 8.95 -0.32
C LEU A 96 -22.85 10.15 -1.14
N GLN A 97 -22.16 10.48 -2.21
CA GLN A 97 -22.45 11.57 -3.13
C GLN A 97 -22.36 11.04 -4.58
N ASP A 98 -23.48 10.61 -5.14
CA ASP A 98 -23.56 10.12 -6.52
C ASP A 98 -23.92 11.24 -7.52
N ASP A 99 -24.62 12.24 -7.05
CA ASP A 99 -25.13 13.34 -7.86
C ASP A 99 -24.79 14.66 -7.14
N LEU A 100 -24.04 15.52 -7.81
CA LEU A 100 -23.63 16.82 -7.24
C LEU A 100 -24.80 17.79 -7.05
N ASP A 101 -25.87 17.60 -7.80
CA ASP A 101 -27.08 18.44 -7.73
C ASP A 101 -28.03 18.01 -6.59
N LYS A 102 -27.76 16.87 -5.95
CA LYS A 102 -28.53 16.35 -4.83
C LYS A 102 -27.76 16.40 -3.51
N PRO A 103 -28.46 16.56 -2.38
CA PRO A 103 -27.79 16.49 -1.10
C PRO A 103 -27.17 15.12 -0.86
N PRO A 104 -25.98 15.06 -0.25
CA PRO A 104 -25.30 13.80 0.02
C PRO A 104 -26.09 12.96 1.05
N GLN A 105 -26.07 11.64 0.85
CA GLN A 105 -26.64 10.69 1.79
C GLN A 105 -25.60 10.37 2.87
N ARG A 106 -26.00 10.45 4.14
CA ARG A 106 -25.13 10.15 5.29
C ARG A 106 -25.59 8.87 5.94
N PHE A 107 -24.62 8.01 6.27
CA PHE A 107 -24.84 6.74 6.94
C PHE A 107 -23.97 6.66 8.18
N GLU A 108 -24.48 6.02 9.22
CA GLU A 108 -23.71 5.65 10.40
C GLU A 108 -23.71 4.13 10.49
N ILE A 109 -22.62 3.51 9.97
CA ILE A 109 -22.53 2.07 9.75
C ILE A 109 -21.39 1.42 10.52
N PRO A 110 -21.63 0.25 11.13
CA PRO A 110 -20.55 -0.59 11.62
C PRO A 110 -19.72 -1.11 10.45
N LEU A 111 -18.43 -1.08 10.59
CA LEU A 111 -17.49 -1.59 9.60
C LEU A 111 -16.58 -2.64 10.22
N PRO A 112 -16.14 -3.67 9.45
CA PRO A 112 -15.18 -4.65 9.93
C PRO A 112 -13.81 -4.03 10.16
N GLY A 113 -12.83 -4.81 10.62
CA GLY A 113 -11.45 -4.40 10.59
C GLY A 113 -10.94 -4.28 9.15
N PHE A 114 -9.93 -3.44 8.96
CA PHE A 114 -9.30 -3.26 7.65
C PHE A 114 -7.78 -3.35 7.72
N VAL A 115 -7.16 -3.68 6.60
CA VAL A 115 -5.75 -3.41 6.33
C VAL A 115 -5.68 -2.43 5.17
N PHE A 116 -5.04 -1.31 5.41
CA PHE A 116 -4.76 -0.27 4.43
C PHE A 116 -3.30 -0.35 4.00
N LEU A 117 -3.02 -0.43 2.69
CA LEU A 117 -1.68 -0.17 2.16
C LEU A 117 -1.60 1.31 1.80
N CYS A 118 -0.84 2.05 2.57
CA CYS A 118 -0.72 3.50 2.48
C CYS A 118 0.65 3.91 1.95
N SER A 119 0.66 4.78 0.96
CA SER A 119 1.86 5.48 0.47
C SER A 119 1.62 6.99 0.49
N PRO A 120 2.64 7.82 0.76
CA PRO A 120 2.50 9.28 0.74
C PRO A 120 1.84 9.79 -0.54
N CYS A 121 0.88 10.69 -0.41
CA CYS A 121 0.16 11.34 -1.51
C CYS A 121 -0.60 10.40 -2.48
N LYS A 122 -0.76 9.11 -2.15
CA LYS A 122 -1.45 8.12 -3.00
C LYS A 122 -2.72 7.60 -2.36
N ALA A 123 -3.69 7.24 -3.21
CA ALA A 123 -4.90 6.52 -2.78
C ALA A 123 -4.53 5.14 -2.22
N PRO A 124 -5.02 4.74 -1.04
CA PRO A 124 -4.64 3.49 -0.42
C PRO A 124 -5.28 2.28 -1.10
N TRP A 125 -4.70 1.09 -0.89
CA TRP A 125 -5.38 -0.19 -1.10
C TRP A 125 -6.05 -0.59 0.20
N VAL A 126 -7.23 -1.20 0.12
CA VAL A 126 -8.05 -1.51 1.29
C VAL A 126 -8.65 -2.90 1.17
N VAL A 127 -8.38 -3.74 2.16
CA VAL A 127 -9.00 -5.05 2.33
C VAL A 127 -9.63 -5.15 3.71
N ALA A 128 -10.70 -5.95 3.84
CA ALA A 128 -11.33 -6.21 5.12
C ALA A 128 -10.71 -7.42 5.80
N VAL A 129 -10.77 -7.42 7.14
CA VAL A 129 -10.33 -8.52 8.00
C VAL A 129 -11.31 -8.70 9.16
N THR A 130 -11.45 -9.94 9.65
CA THR A 130 -12.33 -10.24 10.79
C THR A 130 -11.66 -9.96 12.14
N LYS A 131 -10.33 -9.94 12.17
CA LYS A 131 -9.49 -9.65 13.35
C LYS A 131 -8.15 -9.10 12.90
N ARG A 132 -7.35 -8.56 13.82
CA ARG A 132 -5.98 -8.12 13.52
C ARG A 132 -5.17 -9.30 12.97
N PRO A 133 -4.64 -9.21 11.74
CA PRO A 133 -3.86 -10.30 11.15
C PRO A 133 -2.51 -10.46 11.85
N THR A 134 -2.03 -11.71 11.94
CA THR A 134 -0.75 -12.07 12.57
C THR A 134 0.10 -13.00 11.73
N LYS A 135 -0.48 -13.57 10.65
CA LYS A 135 0.19 -14.53 9.77
C LYS A 135 -0.11 -14.20 8.31
N ALA A 136 0.84 -14.49 7.44
CA ALA A 136 0.67 -14.35 5.98
C ALA A 136 -0.49 -15.21 5.42
N THR A 137 -0.84 -16.31 6.13
CA THR A 137 -1.95 -17.21 5.75
C THR A 137 -3.32 -16.74 6.26
N ASP A 138 -3.41 -15.64 7.02
CA ASP A 138 -4.69 -15.10 7.47
C ASP A 138 -5.51 -14.64 6.26
N ILE A 139 -6.80 -15.00 6.26
CA ILE A 139 -7.72 -14.69 5.17
C ILE A 139 -8.05 -13.20 5.23
N ILE A 140 -8.00 -12.57 4.07
CA ILE A 140 -8.47 -11.22 3.83
C ILE A 140 -9.72 -11.25 2.94
N TYR A 141 -10.51 -10.19 3.01
CA TYR A 141 -11.81 -10.10 2.36
C TYR A 141 -11.90 -8.82 1.54
N HIS A 142 -12.77 -8.82 0.54
CA HIS A 142 -13.14 -7.59 -0.15
C HIS A 142 -13.69 -6.57 0.86
N ALA A 143 -13.18 -5.33 0.79
CA ALA A 143 -13.69 -4.26 1.65
C ALA A 143 -15.15 -3.94 1.26
N PRO A 144 -16.13 -3.99 2.21
CA PRO A 144 -17.52 -3.68 1.93
C PRO A 144 -17.76 -2.17 1.85
N LEU A 145 -16.92 -1.50 1.07
CA LEU A 145 -16.87 -0.06 0.89
C LEU A 145 -17.07 0.33 -0.57
N LEU A 146 -17.62 1.53 -0.77
CA LEU A 146 -17.64 2.20 -2.06
C LEU A 146 -16.25 2.78 -2.37
N ASN A 147 -16.03 3.24 -3.59
CA ASN A 147 -14.75 3.77 -4.08
C ASN A 147 -13.58 2.77 -4.01
N ILE A 148 -13.84 1.49 -3.94
CA ILE A 148 -12.81 0.45 -3.97
C ILE A 148 -13.00 -0.38 -5.25
N PHE A 149 -11.96 -0.59 -6.03
CA PHE A 149 -11.98 -1.53 -7.16
C PHE A 149 -11.91 -2.98 -6.67
N ARG A 150 -12.23 -3.92 -7.55
CA ARG A 150 -12.23 -5.35 -7.19
C ARG A 150 -10.88 -5.86 -6.72
N ASN A 151 -9.78 -5.26 -7.17
CA ASN A 151 -8.42 -5.59 -6.74
C ASN A 151 -8.04 -4.97 -5.39
N GLY A 152 -8.93 -4.24 -4.72
CA GLY A 152 -8.69 -3.59 -3.43
C GLY A 152 -8.13 -2.17 -3.51
N ARG A 153 -7.75 -1.68 -4.70
CA ARG A 153 -7.29 -0.30 -4.89
C ARG A 153 -8.45 0.68 -4.69
N SER A 154 -8.24 1.75 -3.96
CA SER A 154 -9.25 2.81 -3.86
C SER A 154 -9.21 3.74 -5.07
N CYS A 155 -10.40 4.15 -5.52
CA CYS A 155 -10.54 5.20 -6.52
C CYS A 155 -10.20 6.55 -5.87
N PRO A 156 -9.22 7.29 -6.36
CA PRO A 156 -8.85 8.58 -5.76
C PRO A 156 -9.94 9.65 -5.95
N GLY A 157 -10.73 9.57 -7.02
CA GLY A 157 -11.67 10.62 -7.38
C GLY A 157 -10.96 11.98 -7.46
N SER A 158 -11.56 13.01 -6.85
CA SER A 158 -10.97 14.35 -6.67
C SER A 158 -10.21 14.49 -5.34
N ASN A 159 -10.14 13.45 -4.52
CA ASN A 159 -9.51 13.51 -3.20
C ASN A 159 -7.98 13.55 -3.34
N LYS A 160 -7.35 14.51 -2.62
CA LYS A 160 -5.88 14.60 -2.51
C LYS A 160 -5.48 13.97 -1.19
N TYR A 161 -4.77 12.85 -1.27
CA TYR A 161 -4.29 12.18 -0.08
C TYR A 161 -3.09 12.90 0.55
N PRO A 162 -2.98 12.90 1.88
CA PRO A 162 -1.91 13.58 2.60
C PRO A 162 -0.54 12.91 2.38
N GLU A 163 0.52 13.70 2.58
CA GLU A 163 1.90 13.20 2.60
C GLU A 163 2.15 12.32 3.85
N ARG A 164 1.57 12.71 4.99
CA ARG A 164 1.71 11.95 6.24
C ARG A 164 0.85 10.70 6.18
N VAL A 165 1.49 9.55 6.19
CA VAL A 165 0.84 8.23 6.03
C VAL A 165 -0.23 7.96 7.09
N GLN A 166 0.00 8.40 8.34
CA GLN A 166 -0.96 8.25 9.44
C GLN A 166 -2.30 8.96 9.21
N ASP A 167 -2.33 9.98 8.36
CA ASP A 167 -3.52 10.77 8.10
C ASP A 167 -4.33 10.22 6.90
N ILE A 168 -3.76 9.25 6.14
CA ILE A 168 -4.38 8.70 4.91
C ILE A 168 -5.68 7.96 5.23
N VAL A 169 -5.70 7.16 6.31
CA VAL A 169 -6.88 6.38 6.70
C VAL A 169 -8.07 7.29 6.99
N GLU A 170 -7.88 8.32 7.81
CA GLU A 170 -8.97 9.24 8.12
C GLU A 170 -9.33 10.10 6.90
N SER A 171 -8.36 10.52 6.08
CA SER A 171 -8.63 11.20 4.80
C SER A 171 -9.52 10.36 3.88
N PHE A 172 -9.30 9.04 3.82
CA PHE A 172 -10.14 8.12 3.06
C PHE A 172 -11.59 8.10 3.57
N PHE A 173 -11.81 7.99 4.89
CA PHE A 173 -13.16 7.89 5.47
C PHE A 173 -13.94 9.21 5.47
N VAL A 174 -13.27 10.35 5.52
CA VAL A 174 -13.94 11.68 5.43
C VAL A 174 -14.21 12.10 3.99
N SER A 175 -13.66 11.39 3.00
CA SER A 175 -13.95 11.65 1.59
C SER A 175 -15.38 11.27 1.23
N PHE A 176 -15.91 11.86 0.16
CA PHE A 176 -17.18 11.44 -0.40
C PHE A 176 -17.03 10.11 -1.11
N PHE A 177 -17.90 9.17 -0.78
CA PHE A 177 -18.03 7.93 -1.51
C PHE A 177 -19.00 8.10 -2.68
N SER A 178 -18.78 7.33 -3.76
CA SER A 178 -19.69 7.29 -4.90
C SER A 178 -19.92 5.85 -5.35
N SER A 179 -21.03 5.61 -6.03
CA SER A 179 -21.35 4.31 -6.62
C SER A 179 -20.76 4.11 -8.02
N THR A 180 -19.78 4.92 -8.43
CA THR A 180 -19.16 4.85 -9.76
C THR A 180 -18.13 3.74 -9.92
N ALA A 181 -17.56 3.24 -8.81
CA ALA A 181 -16.70 2.07 -8.81
C ALA A 181 -17.50 0.77 -8.84
N ASP A 182 -16.82 -0.37 -9.04
CA ASP A 182 -17.46 -1.68 -9.01
C ASP A 182 -18.14 -1.95 -7.65
N LEU A 183 -19.45 -2.22 -7.69
CA LEU A 183 -20.29 -2.42 -6.49
C LEU A 183 -20.50 -3.88 -6.14
N GLN A 184 -20.02 -4.81 -6.99
CA GLN A 184 -20.34 -6.23 -6.91
C GLN A 184 -19.31 -7.03 -6.09
N GLY A 185 -19.76 -8.19 -5.56
CA GLY A 185 -18.89 -9.17 -4.91
C GLY A 185 -18.22 -8.66 -3.62
N ARG A 186 -18.91 -7.79 -2.85
CA ARG A 186 -18.37 -7.24 -1.58
C ARG A 186 -19.17 -7.66 -0.36
N SER A 187 -20.27 -8.36 -0.58
CA SER A 187 -21.18 -8.86 0.43
C SER A 187 -21.84 -10.11 -0.11
N LYS A 188 -21.92 -11.14 0.70
CA LYS A 188 -22.63 -12.38 0.35
C LYS A 188 -24.15 -12.16 0.29
N LYS A 189 -24.68 -11.31 1.18
CA LYS A 189 -26.12 -11.01 1.23
C LYS A 189 -26.54 -10.03 0.15
N TYR A 190 -25.67 -9.13 -0.25
CA TYR A 190 -25.92 -8.11 -1.27
C TYR A 190 -24.87 -8.15 -2.40
N PRO A 191 -24.75 -9.29 -3.13
CA PRO A 191 -23.64 -9.54 -4.05
C PRO A 191 -23.61 -8.61 -5.26
N LYS A 192 -24.74 -7.99 -5.59
CA LYS A 192 -24.86 -7.12 -6.77
C LYS A 192 -24.61 -5.63 -6.47
N ASN A 193 -24.81 -5.21 -5.23
CA ASN A 193 -24.72 -3.78 -4.90
C ASN A 193 -24.47 -3.56 -3.41
N VAL A 194 -23.27 -3.16 -3.05
CA VAL A 194 -22.84 -2.87 -1.69
C VAL A 194 -23.58 -1.69 -1.05
N THR A 195 -24.19 -0.79 -1.84
CA THR A 195 -25.01 0.31 -1.31
C THR A 195 -26.23 -0.23 -0.55
N GLN A 196 -26.76 -1.40 -0.96
CA GLN A 196 -27.87 -2.05 -0.23
C GLN A 196 -27.40 -2.57 1.14
N LEU A 197 -26.16 -3.05 1.25
CA LEU A 197 -25.57 -3.40 2.53
C LEU A 197 -25.46 -2.17 3.43
N TRP A 198 -25.00 -1.01 2.92
CA TRP A 198 -24.91 0.22 3.69
C TRP A 198 -26.25 0.66 4.25
N LYS A 199 -27.32 0.63 3.42
CA LYS A 199 -28.71 0.91 3.87
C LYS A 199 -29.18 -0.07 4.93
N PHE A 200 -28.79 -1.34 4.87
CA PHE A 200 -29.11 -2.33 5.87
C PHE A 200 -28.35 -2.12 7.19
N LEU A 201 -27.09 -1.66 7.11
CA LEU A 201 -26.21 -1.44 8.25
C LEU A 201 -26.45 -0.10 8.97
N ASP A 202 -27.14 0.83 8.33
CA ASP A 202 -27.35 2.17 8.89
C ASP A 202 -28.07 2.11 10.24
N GLY A 203 -27.47 2.71 11.27
CA GLY A 203 -27.95 2.67 12.65
C GLY A 203 -27.75 1.34 13.39
N LYS A 204 -27.00 0.37 12.84
CA LYS A 204 -26.64 -0.86 13.56
C LYS A 204 -25.32 -0.67 14.33
N GLU A 205 -25.12 -1.53 15.34
CA GLU A 205 -23.93 -1.48 16.20
C GLU A 205 -22.81 -2.42 15.73
N GLU A 206 -23.17 -3.54 15.06
CA GLU A 206 -22.20 -4.58 14.68
C GLU A 206 -22.29 -4.93 13.19
N PHE A 207 -21.11 -5.18 12.59
CA PHE A 207 -20.99 -5.69 11.24
C PHE A 207 -21.15 -7.21 11.22
N PRO A 208 -21.99 -7.80 10.32
CA PRO A 208 -22.14 -9.23 10.18
C PRO A 208 -20.90 -9.84 9.50
N MET A 209 -19.94 -10.33 10.26
CA MET A 209 -18.65 -10.83 9.73
C MET A 209 -18.81 -12.01 8.77
N ASP A 210 -19.89 -12.76 8.87
CA ASP A 210 -20.26 -13.87 7.96
C ASP A 210 -20.64 -13.39 6.55
N ASP A 211 -20.94 -12.09 6.39
CA ASP A 211 -21.29 -11.46 5.12
C ASP A 211 -20.07 -11.10 4.25
N LEU A 212 -18.87 -11.14 4.80
CA LEU A 212 -17.65 -10.81 4.08
C LEU A 212 -17.34 -11.82 2.96
N GLU A 213 -17.01 -11.32 1.77
CA GLU A 213 -16.56 -12.12 0.62
C GLU A 213 -15.04 -12.29 0.64
N PRO A 214 -14.52 -13.53 0.59
CA PRO A 214 -13.09 -13.78 0.58
C PRO A 214 -12.39 -13.11 -0.62
N PHE A 215 -11.22 -12.53 -0.38
CA PHE A 215 -10.36 -11.94 -1.40
C PHE A 215 -9.11 -12.78 -1.66
N GLY A 216 -8.47 -13.29 -0.60
CA GLY A 216 -7.23 -14.06 -0.66
C GLY A 216 -6.61 -14.19 0.72
N THR A 217 -5.30 -14.20 0.78
CA THR A 217 -4.52 -14.21 2.02
C THR A 217 -3.75 -12.92 2.22
N LEU A 218 -3.35 -12.65 3.47
CA LEU A 218 -2.49 -11.51 3.76
C LEU A 218 -1.17 -11.57 2.98
N GLY A 219 -0.63 -12.78 2.75
CA GLY A 219 0.58 -13.00 1.96
C GLY A 219 0.41 -12.58 0.50
N ASP A 220 -0.79 -12.73 -0.07
CA ASP A 220 -1.07 -12.23 -1.41
C ASP A 220 -1.04 -10.68 -1.42
N LEU A 221 -1.65 -10.04 -0.42
CA LEU A 221 -1.60 -8.60 -0.29
C LEU A 221 -0.17 -8.04 -0.15
N MET A 222 0.74 -8.78 0.50
CA MET A 222 2.14 -8.37 0.64
C MET A 222 2.89 -8.32 -0.70
N LYS A 223 2.43 -9.04 -1.73
CA LYS A 223 3.04 -9.05 -3.07
C LYS A 223 2.63 -7.86 -3.92
N PHE A 224 1.47 -7.25 -3.67
CA PHE A 224 0.96 -6.11 -4.46
C PHE A 224 1.87 -4.86 -4.46
N GLY A 225 2.82 -4.76 -3.55
CA GLY A 225 3.81 -3.68 -3.55
C GLY A 225 5.11 -4.02 -4.28
N THR A 226 5.25 -5.25 -4.79
CA THR A 226 6.48 -5.76 -5.42
C THR A 226 6.33 -6.11 -6.90
N GLU A 227 5.11 -6.34 -7.36
CA GLU A 227 4.82 -6.66 -8.78
C GLU A 227 4.48 -5.38 -9.54
N GLU A 228 5.00 -5.26 -10.77
CA GLU A 228 4.65 -4.19 -11.69
C GLU A 228 3.16 -4.36 -12.06
N ASP A 229 2.35 -3.34 -11.78
CA ASP A 229 1.00 -3.25 -12.34
C ASP A 229 1.13 -3.15 -13.88
N GLU A 230 0.95 -4.28 -14.59
CA GLU A 230 0.73 -4.30 -16.03
C GLU A 230 -0.67 -3.76 -16.40
#